data_de78b463e7082dd8fa32f5867847b2c5
#
_entry.id   de78b463e7082dd8fa32f5867847b2c5
#
_cell.length_a   1.000
_cell.length_b   1.000
_cell.length_c   1.000
_cell.angle_alpha   90.00
_cell.angle_beta   90.00
_cell.angle_gamma   90.00
#
_symmetry.space_group_name_H-M   'P 1'
#
loop_
_entity.id
_entity.type
_entity.pdbx_description
1 polymer ?
#
loop_
_entity_poly.entity_id
_entity_poly.type
_entity_poly.pdbx_seq_one_letter_code
_entity_poly.pdbx_strand_id
1 'polypeptide(L)'
;DKEGKNLFLLGSNSMQKMDMGSEKLTPINYQANLKMDLAAEREYMFDHVYKQEQKRFYNVNMHGVNWEAMTAAYRKFLPHINNNYDFAELLSEYLGELNVSHTGGRFRPQTSGNVTANLGLLFDWNHSGKGLLIAEVVEKGPFDHARSKVKAGTIMEKIDGQEITPDMDYSKLLNNKAKKKTLVSLYDPQTKERWEEVVLPISNGELNNLLYTRWVKQRAADVDKWSNGRLGYVHIQSMGDPSFRSVYSDILGKYNDREGIVIDTRFNGGGRLHEDIEILFSGEKYLTQVTRGREACDMPSRRWNKPSIMLQCEANYSNAHGTPWVYKHQQIGRLVGMPVPGTMTTVSWETLQDPTLIFGTPITGYRLSNGSYLENTQLEPDVKVANSPETVVKGEDRQLRTAVQELLKEIDKK
;
A
#
# COMPACT_ATOMS: atom_id res chain seq x y z
N ASP A 1 -22.25 41.30 -9.64
CA ASP A 1 -21.93 42.62 -10.19
C ASP A 1 -22.60 43.75 -9.42
N LYS A 2 -22.34 45.01 -9.78
CA LYS A 2 -22.89 46.18 -9.06
C LYS A 2 -24.42 46.29 -9.17
N GLU A 3 -24.99 45.69 -10.18
CA GLU A 3 -26.47 45.77 -10.47
C GLU A 3 -27.21 44.59 -9.82
N GLY A 4 -26.53 43.65 -9.21
CA GLY A 4 -27.12 42.46 -8.58
C GLY A 4 -27.74 41.46 -9.57
N LYS A 5 -27.43 41.59 -10.87
CA LYS A 5 -27.96 40.72 -11.92
C LYS A 5 -27.14 39.43 -12.11
N ASN A 6 -25.88 39.47 -11.79
CA ASN A 6 -24.97 38.34 -11.99
C ASN A 6 -24.15 38.07 -10.73
N LEU A 7 -24.04 36.80 -10.38
CA LEU A 7 -23.12 36.25 -9.37
C LEU A 7 -21.93 35.62 -10.07
N PHE A 8 -20.72 35.89 -9.58
CA PHE A 8 -19.51 35.25 -10.08
C PHE A 8 -19.07 34.19 -9.09
N LEU A 9 -18.93 32.96 -9.58
CA LEU A 9 -18.50 31.80 -8.82
C LEU A 9 -17.07 31.47 -9.22
N LEU A 10 -16.17 31.46 -8.22
CA LEU A 10 -14.77 31.06 -8.39
C LEU A 10 -14.54 29.72 -7.71
N GLY A 11 -14.24 28.71 -8.50
CA GLY A 11 -13.77 27.42 -8.04
C GLY A 11 -12.24 27.30 -8.20
N SER A 12 -11.66 26.21 -7.73
CA SER A 12 -10.22 25.98 -7.82
C SER A 12 -9.66 26.01 -9.25
N ASN A 13 -10.46 25.60 -10.25
CA ASN A 13 -10.06 25.53 -11.66
C ASN A 13 -11.13 26.06 -12.62
N SER A 14 -12.10 26.80 -12.13
CA SER A 14 -13.19 27.31 -12.96
C SER A 14 -13.69 28.65 -12.48
N MET A 15 -14.09 29.50 -13.43
CA MET A 15 -14.82 30.72 -13.18
C MET A 15 -16.13 30.65 -13.93
N GLN A 16 -17.25 30.95 -13.27
CA GLN A 16 -18.57 30.90 -13.85
C GLN A 16 -19.36 32.16 -13.48
N LYS A 17 -20.21 32.58 -14.39
CA LYS A 17 -21.18 33.62 -14.15
C LYS A 17 -22.56 33.00 -14.05
N MET A 18 -23.32 33.32 -13.02
CA MET A 18 -24.71 32.94 -12.85
C MET A 18 -25.60 34.17 -13.03
N ASP A 19 -26.53 34.08 -13.93
CA ASP A 19 -27.60 35.07 -14.06
C ASP A 19 -28.60 34.89 -12.91
N MET A 20 -28.81 35.93 -12.12
CA MET A 20 -29.62 35.85 -10.89
C MET A 20 -31.11 35.71 -11.15
N GLY A 21 -31.60 36.04 -12.36
CA GLY A 21 -33.02 35.90 -12.71
C GLY A 21 -33.36 34.51 -13.25
N SER A 22 -32.47 33.91 -14.02
CA SER A 22 -32.66 32.59 -14.65
C SER A 22 -31.86 31.45 -14.00
N GLU A 23 -31.02 31.77 -13.04
CA GLU A 23 -30.08 30.84 -12.39
C GLU A 23 -29.13 30.12 -13.37
N LYS A 24 -29.04 30.61 -14.59
CA LYS A 24 -28.22 30.01 -15.64
C LYS A 24 -26.75 30.25 -15.38
N LEU A 25 -25.99 29.15 -15.32
CA LEU A 25 -24.53 29.17 -15.22
C LEU A 25 -23.88 29.25 -16.60
N THR A 26 -22.95 30.18 -16.77
CA THR A 26 -22.15 30.36 -17.98
C THR A 26 -20.67 30.30 -17.62
N PRO A 27 -19.86 29.38 -18.19
CA PRO A 27 -18.43 29.37 -17.97
C PRO A 27 -17.77 30.66 -18.45
N ILE A 28 -16.84 31.19 -17.67
CA ILE A 28 -15.94 32.27 -18.08
C ILE A 28 -14.60 31.63 -18.41
N ASN A 29 -14.35 31.48 -19.70
CA ASN A 29 -13.06 30.94 -20.15
C ASN A 29 -12.10 32.13 -20.33
N TYR A 30 -10.91 31.96 -19.76
CA TYR A 30 -9.80 32.92 -19.96
C TYR A 30 -8.53 32.18 -20.24
N GLN A 31 -7.62 32.82 -20.92
CA GLN A 31 -6.26 32.35 -21.14
C GLN A 31 -5.32 33.46 -20.67
N ALA A 32 -4.29 33.03 -19.93
CA ALA A 32 -3.22 33.92 -19.51
C ALA A 32 -1.88 33.28 -19.87
N ASN A 33 -0.97 34.07 -20.44
CA ASN A 33 0.39 33.66 -20.71
C ASN A 33 1.29 34.20 -19.61
N LEU A 34 2.00 33.30 -18.92
CA LEU A 34 3.01 33.64 -17.93
C LEU A 34 4.40 33.33 -18.52
N LYS A 35 5.27 34.31 -18.51
CA LYS A 35 6.69 34.09 -18.81
C LYS A 35 7.38 33.66 -17.52
N MET A 36 7.87 32.43 -17.49
CA MET A 36 8.55 31.87 -16.34
C MET A 36 10.07 31.83 -16.58
N ASP A 37 10.83 32.19 -15.55
CA ASP A 37 12.26 31.92 -15.45
C ASP A 37 12.42 30.64 -14.59
N LEU A 38 12.61 29.52 -15.27
CA LEU A 38 12.68 28.21 -14.60
C LEU A 38 13.93 28.05 -13.71
N ALA A 39 15.01 28.79 -13.99
CA ALA A 39 16.21 28.78 -13.15
C ALA A 39 15.93 29.50 -11.82
N ALA A 40 15.38 30.71 -11.90
CA ALA A 40 15.01 31.49 -10.72
C ALA A 40 13.89 30.77 -9.90
N GLU A 41 12.97 30.08 -10.57
CA GLU A 41 11.95 29.29 -9.89
C GLU A 41 12.55 28.12 -9.09
N ARG A 42 13.54 27.40 -9.65
CA ARG A 42 14.24 26.33 -8.92
C ARG A 42 14.99 26.86 -7.71
N GLU A 43 15.66 28.01 -7.84
CA GLU A 43 16.29 28.65 -6.70
C GLU A 43 15.30 29.01 -5.60
N TYR A 44 14.17 29.61 -5.99
CA TYR A 44 13.09 29.91 -5.05
C TYR A 44 12.57 28.65 -4.35
N MET A 45 12.28 27.58 -5.10
CA MET A 45 11.80 26.32 -4.54
C MET A 45 12.82 25.68 -3.61
N PHE A 46 14.12 25.71 -3.95
CA PHE A 46 15.19 25.20 -3.09
C PHE A 46 15.28 26.01 -1.77
N ASP A 47 15.21 27.34 -1.84
CA ASP A 47 15.16 28.20 -0.66
C ASP A 47 13.93 27.96 0.20
N HIS A 48 12.78 27.69 -0.43
CA HIS A 48 11.56 27.34 0.27
C HIS A 48 11.74 26.05 1.06
N VAL A 49 12.27 24.99 0.45
CA VAL A 49 12.56 23.71 1.12
C VAL A 49 13.51 23.92 2.30
N TYR A 50 14.62 24.65 2.11
CA TYR A 50 15.55 24.98 3.20
C TYR A 50 14.85 25.60 4.41
N LYS A 51 14.01 26.63 4.17
CA LYS A 51 13.31 27.35 5.24
C LYS A 51 12.22 26.50 5.90
N GLN A 52 11.52 25.65 5.15
CA GLN A 52 10.49 24.77 5.71
C GLN A 52 11.12 23.71 6.60
N GLU A 53 12.22 23.09 6.19
CA GLU A 53 12.94 22.11 7.03
C GLU A 53 13.46 22.80 8.31
N GLN A 54 14.14 23.93 8.18
CA GLN A 54 14.63 24.67 9.36
C GLN A 54 13.54 25.03 10.36
N LYS A 55 12.35 25.36 9.88
CA LYS A 55 11.21 25.79 10.70
C LYS A 55 10.41 24.64 11.29
N ARG A 56 10.30 23.52 10.60
CA ARG A 56 9.27 22.48 10.87
C ARG A 56 9.84 21.11 11.17
N PHE A 57 11.12 20.85 10.89
CA PHE A 57 11.74 19.58 11.21
C PHE A 57 11.58 19.25 12.71
N TYR A 58 11.17 18.02 13.03
CA TYR A 58 10.80 17.65 14.40
C TYR A 58 11.96 17.76 15.40
N ASN A 59 13.20 17.57 14.97
CA ASN A 59 14.39 17.66 15.82
C ASN A 59 15.06 19.03 15.58
N VAL A 60 14.94 19.91 16.56
CA VAL A 60 15.46 21.30 16.49
C VAL A 60 16.96 21.38 16.23
N ASN A 61 17.71 20.32 16.55
CA ASN A 61 19.14 20.23 16.31
C ASN A 61 19.46 19.60 14.95
N MET A 62 18.48 19.45 14.06
CA MET A 62 18.64 18.90 12.69
C MET A 62 19.45 17.56 12.68
N HIS A 63 19.26 16.69 13.66
CA HIS A 63 20.06 15.47 13.90
C HIS A 63 21.59 15.72 14.01
N GLY A 64 21.98 16.94 14.37
CA GLY A 64 23.40 17.35 14.46
C GLY A 64 24.01 17.77 13.12
N VAL A 65 23.24 17.84 12.06
CA VAL A 65 23.67 18.28 10.74
C VAL A 65 23.80 19.82 10.72
N ASN A 66 24.93 20.32 10.20
CA ASN A 66 25.06 21.74 9.89
C ASN A 66 24.24 22.06 8.63
N TRP A 67 22.96 22.37 8.84
CA TRP A 67 21.98 22.54 7.77
C TRP A 67 22.32 23.70 6.82
N GLU A 68 22.90 24.75 7.34
CA GLU A 68 23.34 25.89 6.53
C GLU A 68 24.52 25.53 5.61
N ALA A 69 25.51 24.80 6.13
CA ALA A 69 26.63 24.30 5.35
C ALA A 69 26.20 23.33 4.25
N MET A 70 25.27 22.41 4.56
CA MET A 70 24.71 21.49 3.57
C MET A 70 23.95 22.27 2.47
N THR A 71 23.11 23.22 2.87
CA THR A 71 22.40 24.09 1.91
C THR A 71 23.37 24.78 0.95
N ALA A 72 24.46 25.36 1.47
CA ALA A 72 25.47 26.01 0.65
C ALA A 72 26.21 25.04 -0.30
N ALA A 73 26.42 23.79 0.12
CA ALA A 73 27.04 22.76 -0.69
C ALA A 73 26.15 22.34 -1.87
N TYR A 74 24.85 22.04 -1.61
CA TYR A 74 23.92 21.61 -2.62
C TYR A 74 23.46 22.71 -3.58
N ARG A 75 23.39 23.97 -3.12
CA ARG A 75 23.06 25.12 -3.97
C ARG A 75 23.99 25.27 -5.19
N LYS A 76 25.22 24.83 -5.11
CA LYS A 76 26.19 24.88 -6.21
C LYS A 76 25.77 24.09 -7.45
N PHE A 77 24.90 23.11 -7.28
CA PHE A 77 24.39 22.26 -8.37
C PHE A 77 23.21 22.90 -9.13
N LEU A 78 22.50 23.86 -8.52
CA LEU A 78 21.32 24.47 -9.14
C LEU A 78 21.54 25.03 -10.56
N PRO A 79 22.64 25.74 -10.86
CA PRO A 79 22.91 26.26 -12.21
C PRO A 79 23.06 25.15 -13.28
N HIS A 80 23.33 23.92 -12.87
CA HIS A 80 23.52 22.76 -13.75
C HIS A 80 22.28 21.95 -13.99
N ILE A 81 21.17 22.23 -13.28
CA ILE A 81 19.92 21.52 -13.36
C ILE A 81 18.97 22.23 -14.32
N ASN A 82 18.45 21.48 -15.30
CA ASN A 82 17.57 22.00 -16.34
C ASN A 82 16.22 21.28 -16.47
N ASN A 83 15.97 20.27 -15.64
CA ASN A 83 14.73 19.50 -15.65
C ASN A 83 14.28 19.11 -14.22
N ASN A 84 13.02 18.66 -14.08
CA ASN A 84 12.44 18.37 -12.77
C ASN A 84 12.82 17.00 -12.22
N TYR A 85 13.33 16.06 -13.05
CA TYR A 85 13.87 14.79 -12.53
C TYR A 85 15.13 15.05 -11.72
N ASP A 86 16.11 15.76 -12.31
CA ASP A 86 17.36 16.09 -11.64
C ASP A 86 17.13 17.01 -10.44
N PHE A 87 16.13 17.91 -10.50
CA PHE A 87 15.80 18.77 -9.37
C PHE A 87 15.19 17.96 -8.21
N ALA A 88 14.31 17.03 -8.48
CA ALA A 88 13.75 16.14 -7.44
C ALA A 88 14.83 15.25 -6.83
N GLU A 89 15.79 14.77 -7.63
CA GLU A 89 16.93 13.99 -7.14
C GLU A 89 17.83 14.86 -6.25
N LEU A 90 18.18 16.07 -6.68
CA LEU A 90 18.93 17.03 -5.85
C LEU A 90 18.25 17.27 -4.51
N LEU A 91 16.91 17.48 -4.51
CA LEU A 91 16.15 17.64 -3.27
C LEU A 91 16.20 16.39 -2.41
N SER A 92 16.12 15.20 -3.01
CA SER A 92 16.16 13.94 -2.27
C SER A 92 17.52 13.71 -1.61
N GLU A 93 18.61 13.96 -2.32
CA GLU A 93 19.97 13.86 -1.76
C GLU A 93 20.18 14.89 -0.65
N TYR A 94 19.82 16.15 -0.90
CA TYR A 94 19.93 17.23 0.07
C TYR A 94 19.17 16.95 1.37
N LEU A 95 17.90 16.51 1.25
CA LEU A 95 17.09 16.18 2.39
C LEU A 95 17.55 14.89 3.08
N GLY A 96 18.18 13.99 2.33
CA GLY A 96 18.79 12.76 2.84
C GLY A 96 19.91 12.97 3.85
N GLU A 97 20.61 14.15 3.79
CA GLU A 97 21.64 14.52 4.76
C GLU A 97 21.11 14.58 6.21
N LEU A 98 19.79 14.77 6.39
CA LEU A 98 19.16 14.76 7.71
C LEU A 98 19.09 13.36 8.32
N ASN A 99 19.40 12.31 7.55
CA ASN A 99 19.33 10.91 7.98
C ASN A 99 18.02 10.57 8.70
N VAL A 100 16.92 10.76 7.99
CA VAL A 100 15.56 10.59 8.54
C VAL A 100 14.65 9.92 7.51
N SER A 101 13.72 9.12 7.98
CA SER A 101 12.66 8.57 7.13
C SER A 101 11.64 9.65 6.73
N HIS A 102 10.79 9.38 5.74
CA HIS A 102 9.69 10.25 5.30
C HIS A 102 10.12 11.60 4.71
N THR A 103 11.34 11.74 4.27
CA THR A 103 11.85 12.94 3.59
C THR A 103 12.07 12.68 2.10
N GLY A 104 12.55 13.68 1.37
CA GLY A 104 12.93 13.62 -0.04
C GLY A 104 12.03 14.43 -0.97
N GLY A 105 12.55 14.69 -2.17
CA GLY A 105 11.85 15.33 -3.27
C GLY A 105 11.25 14.30 -4.22
N ARG A 106 10.10 14.61 -4.84
CA ARG A 106 9.47 13.74 -5.84
C ARG A 106 8.95 14.54 -7.00
N PHE A 107 9.27 14.11 -8.20
CA PHE A 107 8.67 14.62 -9.42
C PHE A 107 7.50 13.70 -9.83
N ARG A 108 6.34 14.30 -10.06
CA ARG A 108 5.11 13.64 -10.51
C ARG A 108 4.70 14.18 -11.87
N PRO A 109 5.34 13.73 -12.96
CA PRO A 109 4.97 14.19 -14.29
C PRO A 109 3.51 13.86 -14.59
N GLN A 110 2.85 14.77 -15.30
CA GLN A 110 1.56 14.44 -15.88
C GLN A 110 1.80 13.45 -17.02
N THR A 111 1.42 12.22 -16.80
CA THR A 111 1.53 11.17 -17.83
C THR A 111 0.33 11.21 -18.74
N SER A 112 0.53 11.58 -20.00
CA SER A 112 -0.42 11.36 -21.08
C SER A 112 -0.01 10.09 -21.82
N GLY A 113 -0.43 8.94 -21.34
CA GLY A 113 -0.03 7.67 -21.94
C GLY A 113 -1.18 6.67 -21.96
N ASN A 114 -0.99 5.60 -22.72
CA ASN A 114 -1.90 4.47 -22.70
C ASN A 114 -1.80 3.74 -21.35
N VAL A 115 -2.93 3.44 -20.75
CA VAL A 115 -3.02 2.61 -19.55
C VAL A 115 -3.43 1.21 -19.99
N THR A 116 -2.55 0.25 -19.82
CA THR A 116 -2.82 -1.13 -20.18
C THR A 116 -3.76 -1.78 -19.17
N ALA A 117 -4.83 -2.38 -19.66
CA ALA A 117 -5.78 -3.14 -18.84
C ALA A 117 -5.33 -4.60 -18.67
N ASN A 118 -6.01 -5.33 -17.81
CA ASN A 118 -5.69 -6.71 -17.48
C ASN A 118 -6.91 -7.63 -17.66
N LEU A 119 -6.66 -8.84 -18.13
CA LEU A 119 -7.71 -9.85 -18.31
C LEU A 119 -7.89 -10.76 -17.08
N GLY A 120 -7.08 -10.58 -16.04
CA GLY A 120 -7.10 -11.46 -14.86
C GLY A 120 -6.66 -12.88 -15.18
N LEU A 121 -5.74 -13.02 -16.12
CA LEU A 121 -5.15 -14.28 -16.55
C LEU A 121 -3.65 -14.27 -16.28
N LEU A 122 -3.11 -15.39 -15.81
CA LEU A 122 -1.67 -15.63 -15.73
C LEU A 122 -1.30 -16.62 -16.85
N PHE A 123 -0.17 -16.37 -17.52
CA PHE A 123 0.25 -17.13 -18.68
C PHE A 123 1.48 -17.99 -18.38
N ASP A 124 1.58 -19.13 -19.05
CA ASP A 124 2.80 -19.94 -19.09
C ASP A 124 3.73 -19.41 -20.19
N TRP A 125 4.76 -18.72 -19.76
CA TRP A 125 5.76 -18.11 -20.65
C TRP A 125 6.72 -19.12 -21.31
N ASN A 126 6.69 -20.41 -20.94
CA ASN A 126 7.42 -21.46 -21.61
C ASN A 126 6.67 -21.99 -22.84
N HIS A 127 5.43 -21.54 -23.08
CA HIS A 127 4.66 -21.92 -24.24
C HIS A 127 5.26 -21.30 -25.51
N SER A 128 5.68 -22.14 -26.48
CA SER A 128 6.29 -21.73 -27.75
C SER A 128 5.32 -21.75 -28.93
N GLY A 129 4.03 -22.09 -28.69
CA GLY A 129 2.99 -22.16 -29.72
C GLY A 129 2.40 -20.80 -30.07
N LYS A 130 1.44 -20.79 -31.01
CA LYS A 130 0.63 -19.59 -31.28
C LYS A 130 -0.27 -19.26 -30.12
N GLY A 131 -0.48 -17.95 -29.83
CA GLY A 131 -1.30 -17.48 -28.75
C GLY A 131 -0.60 -17.54 -27.40
N LEU A 132 -1.36 -17.32 -26.34
CA LEU A 132 -0.88 -17.34 -24.94
C LEU A 132 -1.56 -18.48 -24.19
N LEU A 133 -0.77 -19.41 -23.67
CA LEU A 133 -1.26 -20.51 -22.84
C LEU A 133 -1.61 -19.98 -21.44
N ILE A 134 -2.87 -20.12 -21.05
CA ILE A 134 -3.36 -19.70 -19.73
C ILE A 134 -2.90 -20.72 -18.69
N ALA A 135 -2.08 -20.28 -17.74
CA ALA A 135 -1.66 -21.07 -16.59
C ALA A 135 -2.68 -20.99 -15.43
N GLU A 136 -3.31 -19.84 -15.26
CA GLU A 136 -4.28 -19.62 -14.17
C GLU A 136 -5.32 -18.55 -14.55
N VAL A 137 -6.57 -18.77 -14.12
CA VAL A 137 -7.63 -17.76 -14.10
C VAL A 137 -7.70 -17.19 -12.70
N VAL A 138 -7.49 -15.89 -12.56
CA VAL A 138 -7.50 -15.23 -11.25
C VAL A 138 -8.92 -15.19 -10.69
N GLU A 139 -9.11 -15.67 -9.46
CA GLU A 139 -10.41 -15.70 -8.76
C GLU A 139 -11.03 -14.29 -8.74
N LYS A 140 -12.32 -14.19 -9.08
CA LYS A 140 -13.09 -12.95 -9.26
C LYS A 140 -12.57 -12.03 -10.38
N GLY A 141 -11.68 -12.51 -11.23
CA GLY A 141 -11.24 -11.84 -12.45
C GLY A 141 -12.29 -11.87 -13.56
N PRO A 142 -12.03 -11.20 -14.70
CA PRO A 142 -12.98 -11.08 -15.82
C PRO A 142 -13.49 -12.41 -16.40
N PHE A 143 -12.75 -13.50 -16.26
CA PHE A 143 -13.12 -14.83 -16.74
C PHE A 143 -13.61 -15.77 -15.64
N ASP A 144 -13.53 -15.38 -14.37
CA ASP A 144 -13.98 -16.23 -13.26
C ASP A 144 -15.47 -16.03 -12.99
N HIS A 145 -16.29 -16.57 -13.88
CA HIS A 145 -17.75 -16.58 -13.73
C HIS A 145 -18.37 -17.82 -14.42
N ALA A 146 -19.56 -18.20 -14.00
CA ALA A 146 -20.22 -19.45 -14.42
C ALA A 146 -20.48 -19.60 -15.94
N ARG A 147 -20.43 -18.51 -16.71
CA ARG A 147 -20.63 -18.55 -18.17
C ARG A 147 -19.34 -18.71 -18.94
N SER A 148 -18.20 -18.48 -18.31
CA SER A 148 -16.89 -18.64 -18.96
C SER A 148 -16.49 -20.11 -18.98
N LYS A 149 -15.94 -20.54 -20.11
CA LYS A 149 -15.32 -21.86 -20.26
C LYS A 149 -13.80 -21.81 -20.07
N VAL A 150 -13.23 -20.63 -19.82
CA VAL A 150 -11.80 -20.42 -19.69
C VAL A 150 -11.26 -21.07 -18.43
N LYS A 151 -10.20 -21.86 -18.58
CA LYS A 151 -9.50 -22.58 -17.50
C LYS A 151 -8.00 -22.65 -17.82
N ALA A 152 -7.21 -23.09 -16.86
CA ALA A 152 -5.82 -23.44 -17.11
C ALA A 152 -5.71 -24.45 -18.24
N GLY A 153 -4.75 -24.25 -19.16
CA GLY A 153 -4.57 -25.04 -20.37
C GLY A 153 -5.32 -24.50 -21.61
N THR A 154 -6.21 -23.51 -21.45
CA THR A 154 -6.81 -22.79 -22.60
C THR A 154 -5.77 -21.87 -23.25
N ILE A 155 -5.81 -21.74 -24.57
CA ILE A 155 -4.96 -20.83 -25.33
C ILE A 155 -5.78 -19.62 -25.77
N MET A 156 -5.31 -18.41 -25.48
CA MET A 156 -5.86 -17.16 -25.99
C MET A 156 -5.21 -16.85 -27.34
N GLU A 157 -5.99 -16.94 -28.42
CA GLU A 157 -5.48 -16.80 -29.80
C GLU A 157 -5.57 -15.35 -30.31
N LYS A 158 -6.66 -14.60 -29.94
CA LYS A 158 -6.89 -13.25 -30.47
C LYS A 158 -7.51 -12.34 -29.41
N ILE A 159 -7.25 -11.03 -29.57
CA ILE A 159 -7.94 -9.95 -28.83
C ILE A 159 -8.53 -8.99 -29.88
N ASP A 160 -9.85 -8.73 -29.84
CA ASP A 160 -10.60 -7.91 -30.80
C ASP A 160 -10.27 -8.27 -32.26
N GLY A 161 -10.16 -9.57 -32.56
CA GLY A 161 -9.86 -10.12 -33.88
C GLY A 161 -8.39 -10.09 -34.30
N GLN A 162 -7.50 -9.43 -33.52
CA GLN A 162 -6.06 -9.42 -33.81
C GLN A 162 -5.39 -10.67 -33.24
N GLU A 163 -4.65 -11.39 -34.11
CA GLU A 163 -3.93 -12.60 -33.72
C GLU A 163 -2.75 -12.25 -32.79
N ILE A 164 -2.56 -13.10 -31.78
CA ILE A 164 -1.41 -13.02 -30.89
C ILE A 164 -0.30 -13.92 -31.45
N THR A 165 0.78 -13.29 -31.89
CA THR A 165 1.98 -13.99 -32.39
C THR A 165 3.08 -14.02 -31.33
N PRO A 166 4.02 -14.97 -31.37
CA PRO A 166 5.09 -15.07 -30.36
C PRO A 166 5.93 -13.81 -30.21
N ASP A 167 6.14 -13.03 -31.27
CA ASP A 167 6.97 -11.82 -31.26
C ASP A 167 6.17 -10.54 -30.95
N MET A 168 4.87 -10.66 -30.64
CA MET A 168 3.98 -9.54 -30.43
C MET A 168 3.92 -9.15 -28.94
N ASP A 169 4.03 -7.85 -28.66
CA ASP A 169 3.62 -7.30 -27.39
C ASP A 169 2.08 -7.19 -27.34
N TYR A 170 1.44 -8.28 -26.91
CA TYR A 170 -0.03 -8.35 -26.82
C TYR A 170 -0.63 -7.34 -25.87
N SER A 171 0.15 -6.82 -24.91
CA SER A 171 -0.32 -5.86 -23.92
C SER A 171 -0.83 -4.58 -24.59
N LYS A 172 -0.29 -4.22 -25.75
CA LYS A 172 -0.77 -3.08 -26.57
C LYS A 172 -2.22 -3.21 -26.99
N LEU A 173 -2.71 -4.44 -27.18
CA LEU A 173 -4.11 -4.70 -27.52
C LEU A 173 -5.07 -4.38 -26.37
N LEU A 174 -4.55 -4.28 -25.14
CA LEU A 174 -5.28 -3.98 -23.93
C LEU A 174 -5.16 -2.50 -23.49
N ASN A 175 -4.45 -1.67 -24.26
CA ASN A 175 -4.31 -0.26 -23.96
C ASN A 175 -5.67 0.46 -23.94
N ASN A 176 -5.95 1.15 -22.83
CA ASN A 176 -7.20 1.90 -22.58
C ASN A 176 -8.49 1.04 -22.69
N LYS A 177 -8.37 -0.28 -22.41
CA LYS A 177 -9.49 -1.24 -22.46
C LYS A 177 -10.16 -1.51 -21.11
N ALA A 178 -9.63 -1.00 -20.00
CA ALA A 178 -10.27 -1.19 -18.69
C ALA A 178 -11.75 -0.77 -18.72
N LYS A 179 -12.64 -1.67 -18.27
CA LYS A 179 -14.11 -1.50 -18.29
C LYS A 179 -14.73 -1.38 -19.68
N LYS A 180 -14.02 -1.68 -20.77
CA LYS A 180 -14.56 -1.70 -22.12
C LYS A 180 -14.74 -3.13 -22.60
N LYS A 181 -15.85 -3.40 -23.32
CA LYS A 181 -16.08 -4.72 -23.90
C LYS A 181 -14.95 -5.08 -24.84
N THR A 182 -14.34 -6.22 -24.60
CA THR A 182 -13.20 -6.74 -25.37
C THR A 182 -13.53 -8.18 -25.78
N LEU A 183 -13.42 -8.47 -27.07
CA LEU A 183 -13.64 -9.81 -27.61
C LEU A 183 -12.34 -10.60 -27.51
N VAL A 184 -12.41 -11.82 -26.98
CA VAL A 184 -11.26 -12.71 -26.84
C VAL A 184 -11.57 -14.03 -27.53
N SER A 185 -10.73 -14.44 -28.49
CA SER A 185 -10.85 -15.74 -29.16
C SER A 185 -9.95 -16.77 -28.46
N LEU A 186 -10.51 -17.92 -28.19
CA LEU A 186 -9.99 -18.93 -27.26
C LEU A 186 -9.97 -20.31 -27.92
N TYR A 187 -9.01 -21.16 -27.53
CA TYR A 187 -8.85 -22.51 -28.01
C TYR A 187 -8.51 -23.47 -26.88
N ASP A 188 -9.25 -24.56 -26.79
CA ASP A 188 -8.91 -25.68 -25.89
C ASP A 188 -8.17 -26.77 -26.70
N PRO A 189 -6.86 -26.99 -26.46
CA PRO A 189 -6.09 -27.99 -27.21
C PRO A 189 -6.52 -29.43 -26.89
N GLN A 190 -7.19 -29.70 -25.78
CA GLN A 190 -7.66 -31.04 -25.42
C GLN A 190 -8.93 -31.43 -26.20
N THR A 191 -9.91 -30.52 -26.23
CA THR A 191 -11.19 -30.73 -26.92
C THR A 191 -11.14 -30.31 -28.40
N LYS A 192 -10.15 -29.51 -28.80
CA LYS A 192 -10.03 -28.83 -30.10
C LYS A 192 -11.15 -27.82 -30.37
N GLU A 193 -11.88 -27.42 -29.36
CA GLU A 193 -12.94 -26.40 -29.43
C GLU A 193 -12.33 -25.01 -29.57
N ARG A 194 -12.92 -24.18 -30.45
CA ARG A 194 -12.66 -22.73 -30.51
C ARG A 194 -13.94 -22.00 -30.20
N TRP A 195 -13.83 -20.94 -29.39
CA TRP A 195 -14.97 -20.10 -29.05
C TRP A 195 -14.50 -18.67 -28.77
N GLU A 196 -15.43 -17.79 -28.58
CA GLU A 196 -15.17 -16.39 -28.27
C GLU A 196 -15.93 -15.98 -27.01
N GLU A 197 -15.31 -15.12 -26.19
CA GLU A 197 -15.95 -14.52 -25.04
C GLU A 197 -15.76 -13.00 -25.08
N VAL A 198 -16.78 -12.26 -24.66
CA VAL A 198 -16.71 -10.80 -24.45
C VAL A 198 -16.57 -10.53 -22.97
N VAL A 199 -15.48 -9.91 -22.59
CA VAL A 199 -15.17 -9.57 -21.19
C VAL A 199 -14.95 -8.07 -21.00
N LEU A 200 -14.94 -7.65 -19.75
CA LEU A 200 -14.57 -6.30 -19.33
C LEU A 200 -13.21 -6.39 -18.62
N PRO A 201 -12.10 -6.06 -19.29
CA PRO A 201 -10.80 -6.03 -18.65
C PRO A 201 -10.78 -5.09 -17.44
N ILE A 202 -9.97 -5.42 -16.46
CA ILE A 202 -9.80 -4.65 -15.22
C ILE A 202 -8.53 -3.81 -15.26
N SER A 203 -8.43 -2.83 -14.37
CA SER A 203 -7.20 -2.07 -14.18
C SER A 203 -6.13 -2.90 -13.45
N ASN A 204 -4.85 -2.49 -13.54
CA ASN A 204 -3.77 -3.11 -12.77
C ASN A 204 -4.01 -3.01 -11.25
N GLY A 205 -4.60 -1.90 -10.77
CA GLY A 205 -4.95 -1.76 -9.37
C GLY A 205 -6.00 -2.79 -8.91
N GLU A 206 -7.01 -3.08 -9.74
CA GLU A 206 -8.00 -4.12 -9.46
C GLU A 206 -7.35 -5.51 -9.47
N LEU A 207 -6.48 -5.81 -10.45
CA LEU A 207 -5.74 -7.08 -10.48
C LEU A 207 -4.89 -7.24 -9.21
N ASN A 208 -4.13 -6.23 -8.81
CA ASN A 208 -3.31 -6.28 -7.61
C ASN A 208 -4.14 -6.56 -6.35
N ASN A 209 -5.34 -5.99 -6.25
CA ASN A 209 -6.26 -6.27 -5.14
C ASN A 209 -6.76 -7.73 -5.15
N LEU A 210 -7.02 -8.31 -6.32
CA LEU A 210 -7.39 -9.71 -6.44
C LEU A 210 -6.24 -10.63 -6.03
N LEU A 211 -5.02 -10.36 -6.49
CA LEU A 211 -3.82 -11.11 -6.14
C LEU A 211 -3.49 -10.99 -4.65
N TYR A 212 -3.64 -9.81 -4.06
CA TYR A 212 -3.51 -9.59 -2.63
C TYR A 212 -4.52 -10.44 -1.84
N THR A 213 -5.81 -10.40 -2.23
CA THR A 213 -6.86 -11.17 -1.58
C THR A 213 -6.57 -12.68 -1.65
N ARG A 214 -6.10 -13.17 -2.81
CA ARG A 214 -5.65 -14.56 -2.99
C ARG A 214 -4.51 -14.90 -2.03
N TRP A 215 -3.51 -14.03 -1.92
CA TRP A 215 -2.37 -14.23 -1.03
C TRP A 215 -2.79 -14.33 0.44
N VAL A 216 -3.67 -13.43 0.91
CA VAL A 216 -4.21 -13.47 2.29
C VAL A 216 -5.00 -14.76 2.55
N LYS A 217 -5.88 -15.16 1.61
CA LYS A 217 -6.64 -16.41 1.71
C LYS A 217 -5.72 -17.63 1.84
N GLN A 218 -4.66 -17.69 1.05
CA GLN A 218 -3.70 -18.79 1.09
C GLN A 218 -2.95 -18.83 2.43
N ARG A 219 -2.49 -17.70 2.95
CA ARG A 219 -1.86 -17.62 4.28
C ARG A 219 -2.80 -18.04 5.39
N ALA A 220 -4.05 -17.61 5.33
CA ALA A 220 -5.08 -18.04 6.29
C ALA A 220 -5.32 -19.56 6.23
N ALA A 221 -5.38 -20.15 5.04
CA ALA A 221 -5.53 -21.60 4.85
C ALA A 221 -4.31 -22.37 5.36
N ASP A 222 -3.10 -21.85 5.14
CA ASP A 222 -1.87 -22.43 5.66
C ASP A 222 -1.85 -22.45 7.19
N VAL A 223 -2.25 -21.34 7.85
CA VAL A 223 -2.37 -21.27 9.31
C VAL A 223 -3.40 -22.25 9.85
N ASP A 224 -4.58 -22.30 9.25
CA ASP A 224 -5.65 -23.25 9.62
C ASP A 224 -5.16 -24.70 9.53
N LYS A 225 -4.54 -25.06 8.40
CA LYS A 225 -3.97 -26.39 8.16
C LYS A 225 -2.86 -26.75 9.15
N TRP A 226 -1.88 -25.87 9.38
CA TRP A 226 -0.73 -26.16 10.22
C TRP A 226 -1.07 -26.17 11.70
N SER A 227 -2.14 -25.51 12.11
CA SER A 227 -2.64 -25.49 13.49
C SER A 227 -3.78 -26.45 13.76
N ASN A 228 -4.19 -27.26 12.77
CA ASN A 228 -5.42 -28.09 12.84
C ASN A 228 -6.66 -27.30 13.29
N GLY A 229 -6.84 -26.11 12.74
CA GLY A 229 -7.98 -25.24 13.03
C GLY A 229 -7.90 -24.48 14.36
N ARG A 230 -6.81 -24.59 15.14
CA ARG A 230 -6.69 -23.94 16.44
C ARG A 230 -6.39 -22.45 16.38
N LEU A 231 -5.74 -21.98 15.29
CA LEU A 231 -5.32 -20.59 15.13
C LEU A 231 -6.07 -19.87 14.02
N GLY A 232 -6.28 -18.57 14.21
CA GLY A 232 -6.72 -17.65 13.18
C GLY A 232 -5.55 -16.88 12.55
N TYR A 233 -5.84 -16.17 11.44
CA TYR A 233 -4.86 -15.34 10.73
C TYR A 233 -5.50 -14.05 10.25
N VAL A 234 -4.86 -12.93 10.51
CA VAL A 234 -5.23 -11.62 9.96
C VAL A 234 -4.00 -10.94 9.37
N HIS A 235 -4.18 -10.27 8.22
CA HIS A 235 -3.15 -9.43 7.63
C HIS A 235 -3.58 -7.95 7.70
N ILE A 236 -2.68 -7.11 8.21
CA ILE A 236 -2.88 -5.66 8.27
C ILE A 236 -2.18 -5.05 7.05
N GLN A 237 -2.94 -4.81 5.97
CA GLN A 237 -2.40 -4.32 4.70
C GLN A 237 -1.80 -2.92 4.78
N SER A 238 -2.46 -2.04 5.54
CA SER A 238 -2.03 -0.67 5.81
C SER A 238 -2.51 -0.24 7.18
N MET A 239 -1.87 0.73 7.79
CA MET A 239 -2.28 1.25 9.10
C MET A 239 -3.38 2.31 8.94
N GLY A 240 -4.56 1.87 8.45
CA GLY A 240 -5.73 2.71 8.21
C GLY A 240 -7.05 2.02 8.55
N ASP A 241 -8.13 2.81 8.64
CA ASP A 241 -9.46 2.39 9.06
C ASP A 241 -10.02 1.16 8.29
N PRO A 242 -9.87 1.03 6.96
CA PRO A 242 -10.34 -0.17 6.27
C PRO A 242 -9.68 -1.47 6.76
N SER A 243 -8.37 -1.44 7.01
CA SER A 243 -7.63 -2.58 7.57
C SER A 243 -8.06 -2.88 9.00
N PHE A 244 -8.27 -1.85 9.83
CA PHE A 244 -8.75 -2.02 11.20
C PHE A 244 -10.12 -2.70 11.24
N ARG A 245 -11.08 -2.24 10.43
CA ARG A 245 -12.42 -2.83 10.36
C ARG A 245 -12.39 -4.28 9.94
N SER A 246 -11.57 -4.63 8.96
CA SER A 246 -11.39 -6.01 8.51
C SER A 246 -10.84 -6.88 9.64
N VAL A 247 -9.75 -6.46 10.28
CA VAL A 247 -9.12 -7.18 11.40
C VAL A 247 -10.09 -7.32 12.57
N TYR A 248 -10.76 -6.24 12.97
CA TYR A 248 -11.74 -6.25 14.05
C TYR A 248 -12.89 -7.25 13.78
N SER A 249 -13.44 -7.21 12.57
CA SER A 249 -14.49 -8.14 12.15
C SER A 249 -14.02 -9.59 12.15
N ASP A 250 -12.82 -9.85 11.65
CA ASP A 250 -12.29 -11.20 11.54
C ASP A 250 -11.97 -11.80 12.90
N ILE A 251 -11.32 -11.06 13.80
CA ILE A 251 -10.92 -11.62 15.11
C ILE A 251 -12.10 -11.81 16.06
N LEU A 252 -13.07 -10.90 16.06
CA LEU A 252 -14.25 -10.99 16.96
C LEU A 252 -15.42 -11.75 16.33
N GLY A 253 -15.38 -12.01 15.03
CA GLY A 253 -16.36 -12.82 14.30
C GLY A 253 -15.79 -14.15 13.86
N LYS A 254 -15.14 -14.18 12.70
CA LYS A 254 -14.65 -15.39 12.03
C LYS A 254 -13.73 -16.27 12.89
N TYR A 255 -12.87 -15.65 13.71
CA TYR A 255 -11.86 -16.33 14.51
C TYR A 255 -12.16 -16.31 16.02
N ASN A 256 -13.38 -15.93 16.41
CA ASN A 256 -13.73 -15.79 17.83
C ASN A 256 -13.60 -17.09 18.63
N ASP A 257 -13.77 -18.24 17.99
CA ASP A 257 -13.65 -19.58 18.57
C ASP A 257 -12.22 -20.12 18.62
N ARG A 258 -11.27 -19.45 17.97
CA ARG A 258 -9.87 -19.90 17.89
C ARG A 258 -9.15 -19.69 19.24
N GLU A 259 -8.16 -20.53 19.49
CA GLU A 259 -7.34 -20.49 20.72
C GLU A 259 -6.30 -19.37 20.69
N GLY A 260 -5.86 -18.97 19.50
CA GLY A 260 -4.89 -17.90 19.28
C GLY A 260 -4.96 -17.32 17.88
N ILE A 261 -4.20 -16.23 17.62
CA ILE A 261 -4.22 -15.57 16.32
C ILE A 261 -2.82 -15.13 15.88
N VAL A 262 -2.54 -15.32 14.58
CA VAL A 262 -1.34 -14.77 13.93
C VAL A 262 -1.72 -13.45 13.28
N ILE A 263 -1.02 -12.38 13.69
CA ILE A 263 -1.17 -11.01 13.16
C ILE A 263 -0.01 -10.79 12.18
N ASP A 264 -0.31 -10.61 10.91
CA ASP A 264 0.70 -10.39 9.89
C ASP A 264 0.75 -8.92 9.48
N THR A 265 1.86 -8.25 9.77
CA THR A 265 2.09 -6.84 9.38
C THR A 265 3.11 -6.72 8.26
N ARG A 266 3.59 -7.81 7.69
CA ARG A 266 4.62 -7.79 6.65
C ARG A 266 4.15 -6.97 5.44
N PHE A 267 5.10 -6.26 4.83
CA PHE A 267 4.90 -5.40 3.65
C PHE A 267 3.96 -4.20 3.87
N ASN A 268 3.71 -3.84 5.12
CA ASN A 268 2.86 -2.70 5.45
C ASN A 268 3.67 -1.39 5.41
N GLY A 269 3.22 -0.44 4.58
CA GLY A 269 3.87 0.86 4.38
C GLY A 269 3.53 1.93 5.43
N GLY A 270 2.74 1.58 6.49
CA GLY A 270 2.40 2.51 7.56
C GLY A 270 1.01 3.13 7.42
N GLY A 271 0.83 4.24 8.11
CA GLY A 271 -0.41 4.98 8.30
C GLY A 271 -0.51 5.50 9.74
N ARG A 272 -1.66 5.32 10.41
CA ARG A 272 -1.88 5.71 11.81
C ARG A 272 -2.89 4.78 12.47
N LEU A 273 -2.44 3.66 13.02
CA LEU A 273 -3.32 2.63 13.59
C LEU A 273 -2.72 1.90 14.81
N HIS A 274 -1.48 2.23 15.23
CA HIS A 274 -0.78 1.47 16.27
C HIS A 274 -1.51 1.46 17.62
N GLU A 275 -2.15 2.57 18.00
CA GLU A 275 -2.92 2.68 19.27
C GLU A 275 -4.18 1.80 19.22
N ASP A 276 -4.91 1.80 18.08
CA ASP A 276 -6.11 0.98 17.94
C ASP A 276 -5.77 -0.53 17.95
N ILE A 277 -4.66 -0.91 17.32
CA ILE A 277 -4.16 -2.29 17.32
C ILE A 277 -3.69 -2.70 18.71
N GLU A 278 -2.96 -1.85 19.41
CA GLU A 278 -2.57 -2.06 20.82
C GLU A 278 -3.81 -2.31 21.67
N ILE A 279 -4.78 -1.41 21.67
CA ILE A 279 -6.02 -1.55 22.44
C ILE A 279 -6.76 -2.84 22.08
N LEU A 280 -6.82 -3.19 20.78
CA LEU A 280 -7.55 -4.37 20.31
C LEU A 280 -6.94 -5.68 20.79
N PHE A 281 -5.61 -5.77 20.88
CA PHE A 281 -4.89 -6.99 21.24
C PHE A 281 -4.38 -7.04 22.67
N SER A 282 -4.56 -5.99 23.47
CA SER A 282 -4.18 -5.92 24.90
C SER A 282 -5.32 -6.27 25.86
N GLY A 283 -6.29 -7.07 25.42
CA GLY A 283 -7.42 -7.47 26.25
C GLY A 283 -7.04 -8.50 27.30
N GLU A 284 -7.07 -8.13 28.59
CA GLU A 284 -6.98 -9.08 29.69
C GLU A 284 -8.37 -9.49 30.15
N LYS A 285 -8.61 -10.79 30.29
CA LYS A 285 -9.89 -11.33 30.78
C LYS A 285 -10.07 -10.93 32.26
N TYR A 286 -11.17 -10.25 32.57
CA TYR A 286 -11.50 -9.85 33.94
C TYR A 286 -12.85 -10.39 34.46
N LEU A 287 -13.77 -10.82 33.58
CA LEU A 287 -15.06 -11.42 33.91
C LEU A 287 -15.47 -12.42 32.84
N THR A 288 -16.32 -13.39 33.21
CA THR A 288 -17.10 -14.18 32.27
C THR A 288 -18.57 -13.83 32.42
N GLN A 289 -19.24 -13.51 31.34
CA GLN A 289 -20.67 -13.27 31.31
C GLN A 289 -21.42 -14.62 31.28
N VAL A 290 -22.30 -14.80 32.25
CA VAL A 290 -23.06 -16.07 32.40
C VAL A 290 -24.56 -15.80 32.28
N THR A 291 -25.25 -16.57 31.46
CA THR A 291 -26.72 -16.51 31.30
C THR A 291 -27.33 -17.86 31.62
N ARG A 292 -28.11 -17.92 32.66
CA ARG A 292 -28.79 -19.15 33.13
C ARG A 292 -27.82 -20.33 33.30
N GLY A 293 -26.67 -20.11 33.90
CA GLY A 293 -25.63 -21.11 34.13
C GLY A 293 -24.78 -21.49 32.91
N ARG A 294 -24.97 -20.82 31.76
CA ARG A 294 -24.16 -21.01 30.57
C ARG A 294 -23.23 -19.79 30.38
N GLU A 295 -21.96 -20.04 30.18
CA GLU A 295 -21.00 -18.99 29.79
C GLU A 295 -21.37 -18.48 28.39
N ALA A 296 -21.55 -17.15 28.28
CA ALA A 296 -21.94 -16.49 27.04
C ALA A 296 -20.73 -15.89 26.33
N CYS A 297 -19.89 -15.14 27.04
CA CYS A 297 -18.65 -14.59 26.52
C CYS A 297 -17.71 -14.13 27.64
N ASP A 298 -16.44 -14.02 27.33
CA ASP A 298 -15.47 -13.38 28.19
C ASP A 298 -15.47 -11.86 28.02
N MET A 299 -15.11 -11.14 29.11
CA MET A 299 -14.96 -9.68 29.04
C MET A 299 -13.49 -9.31 29.25
N PRO A 300 -12.96 -8.38 28.42
CA PRO A 300 -13.64 -7.49 27.48
C PRO A 300 -14.07 -8.22 26.17
N SER A 301 -15.35 -8.14 25.82
CA SER A 301 -15.90 -8.81 24.62
C SER A 301 -15.56 -8.11 23.30
N ARG A 302 -14.95 -6.92 23.35
CA ARG A 302 -14.58 -6.11 22.17
C ARG A 302 -13.07 -6.00 21.97
N ARG A 303 -12.31 -6.88 22.62
CA ARG A 303 -10.86 -6.99 22.51
C ARG A 303 -10.47 -8.45 22.39
N TRP A 304 -9.37 -8.70 21.72
CA TRP A 304 -8.77 -10.03 21.71
C TRP A 304 -8.10 -10.29 23.07
N ASN A 305 -8.53 -11.31 23.78
CA ASN A 305 -8.06 -11.66 25.10
C ASN A 305 -7.38 -13.05 25.18
N LYS A 306 -6.97 -13.57 24.03
CA LYS A 306 -6.30 -14.86 23.89
C LYS A 306 -4.89 -14.65 23.34
N PRO A 307 -4.00 -15.67 23.37
CA PRO A 307 -2.65 -15.56 22.82
C PRO A 307 -2.62 -15.05 21.37
N SER A 308 -1.62 -14.25 21.08
CA SER A 308 -1.36 -13.78 19.73
C SER A 308 0.15 -13.68 19.48
N ILE A 309 0.53 -13.71 18.20
CA ILE A 309 1.90 -13.55 17.72
C ILE A 309 1.92 -12.65 16.50
N MET A 310 2.91 -11.78 16.36
CA MET A 310 2.96 -10.82 15.26
C MET A 310 4.13 -11.10 14.32
N LEU A 311 3.84 -11.11 13.02
CA LEU A 311 4.82 -11.18 11.94
C LEU A 311 5.23 -9.78 11.49
N GLN A 312 6.54 -9.59 11.29
CA GLN A 312 7.15 -8.38 10.74
C GLN A 312 8.22 -8.71 9.70
N CYS A 313 8.57 -7.77 8.85
CA CYS A 313 9.65 -7.90 7.88
C CYS A 313 10.35 -6.56 7.62
N GLU A 314 11.45 -6.62 6.86
CA GLU A 314 12.30 -5.48 6.51
C GLU A 314 11.57 -4.40 5.70
N ALA A 315 10.46 -4.75 5.04
CA ALA A 315 9.63 -3.83 4.27
C ALA A 315 8.56 -3.10 5.09
N ASN A 316 8.44 -3.39 6.39
CA ASN A 316 7.58 -2.62 7.28
C ASN A 316 8.12 -1.19 7.38
N TYR A 317 7.24 -0.19 7.25
CA TYR A 317 7.64 1.21 7.24
C TYR A 317 6.70 2.08 8.07
N SER A 318 7.21 3.17 8.66
CA SER A 318 6.40 4.17 9.36
C SER A 318 5.63 3.55 10.54
N ASN A 319 4.32 3.74 10.62
CA ASN A 319 3.48 3.17 11.67
C ASN A 319 3.52 1.63 11.73
N ALA A 320 3.96 0.96 10.64
CA ALA A 320 4.23 -0.47 10.65
C ALA A 320 5.58 -0.83 11.32
N HIS A 321 6.40 0.14 11.69
CA HIS A 321 7.46 0.00 12.68
C HIS A 321 6.91 0.23 14.09
N GLY A 322 6.10 1.28 14.29
CA GLY A 322 5.52 1.60 15.60
C GLY A 322 4.60 0.52 16.14
N THR A 323 3.78 -0.12 15.29
CA THR A 323 2.84 -1.16 15.71
C THR A 323 3.53 -2.38 16.34
N PRO A 324 4.48 -3.06 15.69
CA PRO A 324 5.20 -4.16 16.34
C PRO A 324 6.06 -3.70 17.52
N TRP A 325 6.58 -2.46 17.49
CA TRP A 325 7.31 -1.93 18.64
C TRP A 325 6.40 -1.84 19.88
N VAL A 326 5.21 -1.24 19.76
CA VAL A 326 4.24 -1.13 20.85
C VAL A 326 3.78 -2.52 21.31
N TYR A 327 3.48 -3.41 20.38
CA TYR A 327 3.07 -4.78 20.65
C TYR A 327 4.07 -5.53 21.53
N LYS A 328 5.37 -5.44 21.23
CA LYS A 328 6.45 -6.00 22.02
C LYS A 328 6.65 -5.27 23.35
N HIS A 329 6.66 -3.94 23.33
CA HIS A 329 6.88 -3.10 24.51
C HIS A 329 5.80 -3.30 25.57
N GLN A 330 4.55 -3.44 25.18
CA GLN A 330 3.42 -3.74 26.06
C GLN A 330 3.28 -5.23 26.40
N GLN A 331 4.22 -6.07 25.95
CA GLN A 331 4.25 -7.52 26.21
C GLN A 331 2.95 -8.23 25.78
N ILE A 332 2.30 -7.76 24.71
CA ILE A 332 1.08 -8.35 24.17
C ILE A 332 1.38 -9.75 23.59
N GLY A 333 2.51 -9.92 22.95
CA GLY A 333 2.99 -11.18 22.40
C GLY A 333 4.37 -11.04 21.78
N ARG A 334 4.84 -12.11 21.14
CA ARG A 334 6.17 -12.20 20.54
C ARG A 334 6.16 -11.76 19.07
N LEU A 335 7.31 -11.24 18.61
CA LEU A 335 7.54 -10.85 17.23
C LEU A 335 8.33 -11.95 16.50
N VAL A 336 7.91 -12.29 15.29
CA VAL A 336 8.59 -13.27 14.41
C VAL A 336 8.87 -12.61 13.05
N GLY A 337 10.03 -12.92 12.46
CA GLY A 337 10.39 -12.45 11.13
C GLY A 337 11.76 -11.81 11.06
N MET A 338 11.88 -10.70 10.35
CA MET A 338 13.12 -9.97 10.19
C MET A 338 13.05 -8.61 10.86
N PRO A 339 14.21 -8.00 11.18
CA PRO A 339 14.26 -6.68 11.79
C PRO A 339 13.52 -5.64 10.94
N VAL A 340 12.79 -4.73 11.61
CA VAL A 340 12.15 -3.58 10.96
C VAL A 340 13.08 -2.38 11.05
N PRO A 341 13.33 -1.67 9.95
CA PRO A 341 14.11 -0.42 9.98
C PRO A 341 13.47 0.65 10.88
N GLY A 342 14.31 1.49 11.48
CA GLY A 342 13.86 2.59 12.33
C GLY A 342 13.26 3.74 11.52
N THR A 343 11.96 3.68 11.23
CA THR A 343 11.28 4.63 10.33
C THR A 343 10.03 5.25 10.95
N MET A 344 10.13 5.67 12.20
CA MET A 344 8.96 6.16 12.95
C MET A 344 8.96 7.68 13.10
N THR A 345 8.61 8.39 12.02
CA THR A 345 8.27 9.82 12.02
C THR A 345 6.92 10.06 11.36
N THR A 346 6.38 11.27 11.51
CA THR A 346 5.21 11.73 10.76
C THR A 346 5.63 12.86 9.83
N VAL A 347 5.22 12.78 8.56
CA VAL A 347 5.60 13.71 7.51
C VAL A 347 4.47 14.66 7.12
N SER A 348 4.84 15.88 6.77
CA SER A 348 4.00 16.81 6.02
C SER A 348 4.53 16.88 4.59
N TRP A 349 3.76 16.34 3.64
CA TRP A 349 4.07 16.49 2.21
C TRP A 349 3.55 17.83 1.71
N GLU A 350 4.42 18.58 1.04
CA GLU A 350 4.10 19.89 0.50
C GLU A 350 4.35 19.91 -1.01
N THR A 351 3.42 20.50 -1.76
CA THR A 351 3.57 20.74 -3.20
C THR A 351 4.32 22.07 -3.39
N LEU A 352 5.35 22.05 -4.18
CA LEU A 352 6.13 23.24 -4.50
C LEU A 352 5.39 24.18 -5.46
N GLN A 353 6.00 25.30 -5.82
CA GLN A 353 5.44 26.26 -6.78
C GLN A 353 5.18 25.59 -8.13
N ASP A 354 6.09 24.75 -8.62
CA ASP A 354 5.78 23.80 -9.68
C ASP A 354 4.93 22.64 -9.09
N PRO A 355 3.63 22.50 -9.49
CA PRO A 355 2.73 21.53 -8.89
C PRO A 355 3.09 20.07 -9.20
N THR A 356 4.06 19.82 -10.06
CA THR A 356 4.58 18.48 -10.35
C THR A 356 5.66 18.04 -9.36
N LEU A 357 6.13 18.95 -8.54
CA LEU A 357 7.16 18.71 -7.52
C LEU A 357 6.57 18.76 -6.12
N ILE A 358 6.93 17.78 -5.31
CA ILE A 358 6.56 17.71 -3.89
C ILE A 358 7.80 17.35 -3.06
N PHE A 359 7.82 17.78 -1.81
CA PHE A 359 8.82 17.34 -0.83
C PHE A 359 8.17 17.00 0.50
N GLY A 360 8.87 16.22 1.32
CA GLY A 360 8.38 15.77 2.62
C GLY A 360 9.24 16.33 3.75
N THR A 361 8.61 17.02 4.70
CA THR A 361 9.22 17.44 5.96
C THR A 361 8.76 16.55 7.10
N PRO A 362 9.65 15.82 7.78
CA PRO A 362 9.34 15.08 9.01
C PRO A 362 9.05 16.04 10.17
N ILE A 363 7.77 16.16 10.53
CA ILE A 363 7.31 17.17 11.52
C ILE A 363 7.07 16.62 12.92
N THR A 364 7.03 15.29 13.08
CA THR A 364 6.80 14.65 14.39
C THR A 364 7.73 13.46 14.54
N GLY A 365 8.49 13.42 15.61
CA GLY A 365 9.26 12.26 16.05
C GLY A 365 8.65 11.63 17.29
N TYR A 366 8.86 10.35 17.51
CA TYR A 366 8.35 9.58 18.64
C TYR A 366 9.47 9.29 19.62
N ARG A 367 9.43 9.94 20.79
CA ARG A 367 10.49 9.90 21.80
C ARG A 367 10.17 8.92 22.92
N LEU A 368 11.12 8.07 23.23
CA LEU A 368 11.09 7.14 24.35
C LEU A 368 11.28 7.87 25.70
N SER A 369 10.96 7.19 26.78
CA SER A 369 11.15 7.71 28.15
C SER A 369 12.60 8.06 28.50
N ASN A 370 13.57 7.39 27.88
CA ASN A 370 15.00 7.67 28.02
C ASN A 370 15.50 8.86 27.20
N GLY A 371 14.62 9.53 26.43
CA GLY A 371 14.93 10.68 25.62
C GLY A 371 15.37 10.40 24.18
N SER A 372 15.66 9.13 23.79
CA SER A 372 15.97 8.75 22.42
C SER A 372 14.71 8.68 21.56
N TYR A 373 14.87 8.66 20.22
CA TYR A 373 13.76 8.53 19.30
C TYR A 373 13.69 7.10 18.72
N LEU A 374 12.49 6.67 18.36
CA LEU A 374 12.30 5.43 17.60
C LEU A 374 12.87 5.51 16.19
N GLU A 375 12.95 6.71 15.62
CA GLU A 375 13.61 6.96 14.34
C GLU A 375 15.06 6.48 14.39
N ASN A 376 15.54 5.85 13.34
CA ASN A 376 16.86 5.24 13.25
C ASN A 376 17.14 4.13 14.28
N THR A 377 16.09 3.62 14.94
CA THR A 377 16.21 2.51 15.91
C THR A 377 15.57 1.25 15.32
N GLN A 378 16.40 0.30 14.90
CA GLN A 378 15.93 -0.96 14.33
C GLN A 378 15.19 -1.80 15.39
N LEU A 379 14.06 -2.39 15.02
CA LEU A 379 13.28 -3.29 15.87
C LEU A 379 13.60 -4.75 15.57
N GLU A 380 14.30 -5.41 16.49
CA GLU A 380 14.60 -6.83 16.39
C GLU A 380 13.38 -7.69 16.75
N PRO A 381 13.08 -8.75 15.98
CA PRO A 381 12.08 -9.74 16.37
C PRO A 381 12.59 -10.62 17.51
N ASP A 382 11.66 -11.27 18.23
CA ASP A 382 12.01 -12.26 19.26
C ASP A 382 12.47 -13.59 18.65
N VAL A 383 11.96 -13.89 17.45
CA VAL A 383 12.38 -15.05 16.65
C VAL A 383 12.75 -14.58 15.26
N LYS A 384 14.05 -14.53 14.99
CA LYS A 384 14.57 -14.09 13.70
C LYS A 384 14.53 -15.23 12.68
N VAL A 385 13.76 -15.03 11.61
CA VAL A 385 13.62 -15.99 10.51
C VAL A 385 13.34 -15.26 9.20
N ALA A 386 14.08 -15.58 8.15
CA ALA A 386 13.95 -15.01 6.82
C ALA A 386 13.20 -15.95 5.87
N ASN A 387 12.48 -15.35 4.92
CA ASN A 387 12.04 -16.03 3.71
C ASN A 387 13.05 -15.73 2.60
N SER A 388 13.89 -16.70 2.22
CA SER A 388 14.81 -16.51 1.10
C SER A 388 14.04 -16.57 -0.24
N PRO A 389 14.56 -15.93 -1.31
CA PRO A 389 13.95 -16.01 -2.63
C PRO A 389 13.65 -17.44 -3.08
N GLU A 390 14.58 -18.38 -2.82
CA GLU A 390 14.42 -19.79 -3.19
C GLU A 390 13.26 -20.47 -2.47
N THR A 391 12.96 -20.08 -1.22
CA THR A 391 11.82 -20.63 -0.47
C THR A 391 10.51 -20.03 -0.95
N VAL A 392 10.51 -18.72 -1.23
CA VAL A 392 9.31 -18.01 -1.75
C VAL A 392 8.89 -18.56 -3.11
N VAL A 393 9.85 -18.79 -4.03
CA VAL A 393 9.57 -19.37 -5.37
C VAL A 393 8.96 -20.78 -5.27
N LYS A 394 9.31 -21.54 -4.22
CA LYS A 394 8.72 -22.86 -3.95
C LYS A 394 7.36 -22.79 -3.23
N GLY A 395 6.85 -21.59 -2.97
CA GLY A 395 5.60 -21.39 -2.24
C GLY A 395 5.71 -21.61 -0.74
N GLU A 396 6.92 -21.70 -0.19
CA GLU A 396 7.15 -21.87 1.25
C GLU A 396 7.15 -20.52 1.97
N ASP A 397 6.49 -20.45 3.13
CA ASP A 397 6.52 -19.30 4.03
C ASP A 397 7.06 -19.74 5.41
N ARG A 398 8.37 -19.65 5.57
CA ARG A 398 9.06 -20.05 6.81
C ARG A 398 8.71 -19.15 7.98
N GLN A 399 8.55 -17.85 7.73
CA GLN A 399 8.17 -16.89 8.76
C GLN A 399 6.80 -17.23 9.33
N LEU A 400 5.79 -17.43 8.47
CA LEU A 400 4.46 -17.78 8.88
C LEU A 400 4.41 -19.12 9.61
N ARG A 401 5.12 -20.12 9.08
CA ARG A 401 5.18 -21.45 9.70
C ARG A 401 5.82 -21.41 11.10
N THR A 402 6.89 -20.63 11.26
CA THR A 402 7.54 -20.42 12.56
C THR A 402 6.59 -19.73 13.54
N ALA A 403 5.86 -18.67 13.10
CA ALA A 403 4.88 -18.00 13.95
C ALA A 403 3.80 -18.96 14.45
N VAL A 404 3.25 -19.81 13.58
CA VAL A 404 2.28 -20.85 13.97
C VAL A 404 2.86 -21.79 15.03
N GLN A 405 4.09 -22.28 14.80
CA GLN A 405 4.74 -23.21 15.73
C GLN A 405 5.01 -22.58 17.10
N GLU A 406 5.49 -21.35 17.12
CA GLU A 406 5.80 -20.63 18.37
C GLU A 406 4.54 -20.31 19.16
N LEU A 407 3.44 -19.91 18.48
CA LEU A 407 2.18 -19.64 19.15
C LEU A 407 1.54 -20.93 19.70
N LEU A 408 1.56 -22.03 18.96
CA LEU A 408 1.08 -23.34 19.48
C LEU A 408 1.87 -23.79 20.70
N LYS A 409 3.21 -23.65 20.69
CA LYS A 409 4.06 -23.96 21.86
C LYS A 409 3.70 -23.12 23.09
N GLU A 410 3.30 -21.87 22.89
CA GLU A 410 2.85 -20.98 23.99
C GLU A 410 1.51 -21.45 24.56
N ILE A 411 0.55 -21.77 23.69
CA ILE A 411 -0.79 -22.24 24.09
C ILE A 411 -0.69 -23.59 24.82
N ASP A 412 0.12 -24.52 24.33
CA ASP A 412 0.26 -25.87 24.90
C ASP A 412 1.03 -25.89 26.24
N LYS A 413 1.67 -24.78 26.63
CA LYS A 413 2.32 -24.63 27.96
C LYS A 413 1.38 -24.11 29.05
N LYS A 414 0.26 -23.50 28.68
CA LYS A 414 -0.76 -22.99 29.58
C LYS A 414 -1.77 -24.08 29.90
#